data_4ec4482f15e44204a6168b4c07ac24f2
#
_entry.id   4ec4482f15e44204a6168b4c07ac24f2
#
_cell.length_a   1.000
_cell.length_b   1.000
_cell.length_c   1.000
_cell.angle_alpha   90.00
_cell.angle_beta   90.00
_cell.angle_gamma   90.00
#
_symmetry.space_group_name_H-M   'P 1'
#
loop_
_entity.id
_entity.type
_entity.pdbx_description
1 polymer ?
#
loop_
_entity_poly.entity_id
_entity_poly.type
_entity_poly.pdbx_seq_one_letter_code
_entity_poly.pdbx_strand_id
1 'polypeptide(L)'
;MVLIDAASDGAYVSAVLDLMESSGDVQARHGVFQFRSIGACRNWHVENVSSEYTNSVVIAHRSSALKTFRLLTAGINPDVEVGSALTQRTQFSEIARVQGEGTYLGDDGVRYSVAVQTEAIPNVGDAWGALGAALDRLWRDGASTVGSPSAAASCCDLCSPDAVQRLGATIGRLHLALASIDLPGFGRAPVTPDTLQGWRVRLADRAGGAVGRLDDALRRPGFLSDKAARLARLVIQAWPGLKSSLASGVWERDTADAAHSGCGDLIRCHGDLHLGQILQRPDGRFVVIDFEGEPLAPLAERRAPASPARDVAGMLRSFSYAAHSARLRATSCGLPADNAPDVLLHWERLARHWFLQGYFGEVDGADGHLWPALPEARQSLVCLFEIEKAFYEVDYEINNRPDWAAIPLSGILQVLERWGGDRT
;
A
#
# COMPACT_ATOMS: atom_id res chain seq x y z
N MET A 1 -25.67 26.52 17.25
CA MET A 1 -24.45 26.76 16.41
C MET A 1 -23.94 25.40 15.98
N VAL A 2 -23.95 25.15 14.69
CA VAL A 2 -23.40 23.90 14.12
C VAL A 2 -21.97 24.21 13.73
N LEU A 3 -21.01 23.45 14.27
CA LEU A 3 -19.62 23.51 13.81
C LEU A 3 -19.53 22.67 12.52
N ILE A 4 -19.19 23.33 11.42
CA ILE A 4 -18.94 22.68 10.11
C ILE A 4 -17.43 22.67 9.91
N ASP A 5 -16.90 21.54 9.41
CA ASP A 5 -15.52 21.46 8.96
C ASP A 5 -15.33 22.38 7.74
N ALA A 6 -14.52 23.42 7.89
CA ALA A 6 -14.28 24.39 6.84
C ALA A 6 -13.73 23.75 5.54
N ALA A 7 -12.98 22.66 5.65
CA ALA A 7 -12.49 21.92 4.48
C ALA A 7 -13.61 21.30 3.63
N SER A 8 -14.84 21.24 4.15
CA SER A 8 -16.05 20.79 3.44
C SER A 8 -16.90 21.93 2.91
N ASP A 9 -16.57 23.18 3.26
CA ASP A 9 -17.32 24.37 2.83
C ASP A 9 -16.92 24.78 1.40
N GLY A 10 -17.89 24.94 0.52
CA GLY A 10 -17.65 25.28 -0.88
C GLY A 10 -16.93 26.60 -1.08
N ALA A 11 -17.18 27.60 -0.21
CA ALA A 11 -16.50 28.89 -0.30
C ALA A 11 -15.02 28.78 0.11
N TYR A 12 -14.72 27.98 1.13
CA TYR A 12 -13.34 27.67 1.49
C TYR A 12 -12.61 26.94 0.37
N VAL A 13 -13.21 25.88 -0.18
CA VAL A 13 -12.63 25.11 -1.28
C VAL A 13 -12.33 25.98 -2.48
N SER A 14 -13.30 26.81 -2.91
CA SER A 14 -13.12 27.74 -4.04
C SER A 14 -11.98 28.73 -3.77
N ALA A 15 -11.93 29.34 -2.58
CA ALA A 15 -10.90 30.29 -2.23
C ALA A 15 -9.48 29.63 -2.24
N VAL A 16 -9.33 28.40 -1.75
CA VAL A 16 -8.06 27.68 -1.78
C VAL A 16 -7.63 27.37 -3.22
N LEU A 17 -8.57 26.94 -4.06
CA LEU A 17 -8.28 26.62 -5.46
C LEU A 17 -7.92 27.89 -6.27
N ASP A 18 -8.62 29.02 -6.03
CA ASP A 18 -8.29 30.32 -6.65
C ASP A 18 -6.90 30.81 -6.23
N LEU A 19 -6.54 30.61 -4.95
CA LEU A 19 -5.20 30.93 -4.46
C LEU A 19 -4.12 30.04 -5.09
N MET A 20 -4.40 28.75 -5.30
CA MET A 20 -3.48 27.86 -6.00
C MET A 20 -3.31 28.27 -7.47
N GLU A 21 -4.40 28.57 -8.18
CA GLU A 21 -4.34 29.02 -9.58
C GLU A 21 -3.55 30.32 -9.75
N SER A 22 -3.78 31.29 -8.86
CA SER A 22 -3.09 32.58 -8.88
C SER A 22 -1.67 32.55 -8.29
N SER A 23 -1.25 31.43 -7.69
CA SER A 23 -0.02 31.32 -6.90
C SER A 23 0.08 32.37 -5.81
N GLY A 24 -1.03 32.55 -5.07
CA GLY A 24 -1.20 33.60 -4.06
C GLY A 24 -0.63 33.25 -2.69
N ASP A 25 -0.34 34.27 -1.92
CA ASP A 25 0.10 34.17 -0.53
C ASP A 25 -0.95 34.83 0.39
N VAL A 26 -1.20 34.22 1.56
CA VAL A 26 -2.10 34.76 2.58
C VAL A 26 -1.34 34.93 3.90
N GLN A 27 -1.21 36.17 4.34
CA GLN A 27 -0.54 36.48 5.60
C GLN A 27 -1.37 35.96 6.78
N ALA A 28 -0.74 35.19 7.67
CA ALA A 28 -1.29 34.74 8.94
C ALA A 28 -0.64 35.50 10.11
N ARG A 29 -1.12 35.26 11.33
CA ARG A 29 -0.61 35.92 12.52
C ARG A 29 0.86 35.55 12.82
N HIS A 30 1.27 34.32 12.54
CA HIS A 30 2.58 33.74 12.87
C HIS A 30 3.20 33.01 11.69
N GLY A 31 3.08 33.57 10.49
CA GLY A 31 3.62 32.98 9.28
C GLY A 31 2.81 33.34 8.04
N VAL A 32 3.00 32.58 6.95
CA VAL A 32 2.34 32.82 5.67
C VAL A 32 1.86 31.51 5.05
N PHE A 33 0.63 31.48 4.57
CA PHE A 33 0.14 30.43 3.68
C PHE A 33 0.58 30.79 2.26
N GLN A 34 1.25 29.86 1.62
CA GLN A 34 1.74 29.96 0.24
C GLN A 34 1.07 28.92 -0.62
N PHE A 35 0.40 29.38 -1.67
CA PHE A 35 -0.24 28.50 -2.64
C PHE A 35 0.49 28.60 -3.97
N ARG A 36 0.68 27.50 -4.65
CA ARG A 36 1.43 27.44 -5.90
C ARG A 36 0.72 26.55 -6.91
N SER A 37 0.62 27.03 -8.15
CA SER A 37 0.14 26.25 -9.28
C SER A 37 1.27 25.38 -9.84
N ILE A 38 0.96 24.13 -10.12
CA ILE A 38 1.85 23.17 -10.78
C ILE A 38 1.33 22.82 -12.18
N GLY A 39 0.03 22.98 -12.41
CA GLY A 39 -0.63 22.74 -13.69
C GLY A 39 -1.87 23.60 -13.87
N ALA A 40 -2.35 23.77 -15.10
CA ALA A 40 -3.52 24.61 -15.37
C ALA A 40 -4.82 23.85 -15.13
N CYS A 41 -5.70 24.39 -14.28
CA CYS A 41 -7.11 24.00 -14.23
C CYS A 41 -7.98 25.25 -14.02
N ARG A 42 -9.10 25.37 -14.71
CA ARG A 42 -9.96 26.56 -14.70
C ARG A 42 -11.41 26.17 -14.39
N ASN A 43 -12.09 27.04 -13.61
CA ASN A 43 -13.50 27.00 -13.24
C ASN A 43 -13.91 25.89 -12.26
N TRP A 44 -14.26 26.28 -11.04
CA TRP A 44 -14.57 25.39 -9.91
C TRP A 44 -16.07 25.39 -9.57
N HIS A 45 -16.65 24.18 -9.46
CA HIS A 45 -17.88 23.93 -8.72
C HIS A 45 -17.68 22.69 -7.85
N VAL A 46 -17.98 22.80 -6.55
CA VAL A 46 -17.86 21.69 -5.61
C VAL A 46 -19.01 20.72 -5.81
N GLU A 47 -18.69 19.45 -6.12
CA GLU A 47 -19.72 18.42 -6.40
C GLU A 47 -19.86 17.40 -5.26
N ASN A 48 -18.77 16.95 -4.66
CA ASN A 48 -18.78 15.93 -3.61
C ASN A 48 -17.70 16.17 -2.56
N VAL A 49 -18.03 15.87 -1.32
CA VAL A 49 -17.10 15.90 -0.19
C VAL A 49 -17.00 14.51 0.40
N SER A 50 -15.79 13.95 0.45
CA SER A 50 -15.48 12.79 1.27
C SER A 50 -14.54 13.21 2.39
N SER A 51 -14.69 12.61 3.58
CA SER A 51 -13.78 12.87 4.70
C SER A 51 -13.21 11.55 5.19
N GLU A 52 -11.90 11.46 5.24
CA GLU A 52 -11.16 10.42 5.94
C GLU A 52 -10.69 10.93 7.31
N TYR A 53 -10.19 10.05 8.17
CA TYR A 53 -9.81 10.43 9.55
C TYR A 53 -8.75 11.54 9.63
N THR A 54 -7.79 11.54 8.70
CA THR A 54 -6.64 12.45 8.68
C THR A 54 -6.77 13.58 7.66
N ASN A 55 -7.66 13.44 6.67
CA ASN A 55 -7.77 14.35 5.54
C ASN A 55 -9.22 14.62 5.16
N SER A 56 -9.45 15.73 4.46
CA SER A 56 -10.70 16.01 3.75
C SER A 56 -10.40 16.06 2.26
N VAL A 57 -11.16 15.31 1.45
CA VAL A 57 -11.04 15.33 -0.01
C VAL A 57 -12.31 15.84 -0.62
N VAL A 58 -12.20 16.84 -1.49
CA VAL A 58 -13.31 17.45 -2.20
C VAL A 58 -13.07 17.37 -3.69
N ILE A 59 -14.05 16.83 -4.43
CA ILE A 59 -14.01 16.84 -5.89
C ILE A 59 -14.63 18.14 -6.38
N ALA A 60 -13.85 18.89 -7.15
CA ALA A 60 -14.24 20.15 -7.75
C ALA A 60 -14.37 20.00 -9.27
N HIS A 61 -15.59 20.21 -9.77
CA HIS A 61 -15.91 20.27 -11.22
C HIS A 61 -15.45 19.07 -12.05
N ARG A 62 -15.44 17.85 -11.48
CA ARG A 62 -15.02 16.57 -12.11
C ARG A 62 -13.59 16.55 -12.68
N SER A 63 -12.84 17.64 -12.51
CA SER A 63 -11.48 17.78 -13.07
C SER A 63 -10.38 17.88 -12.04
N SER A 64 -10.73 18.25 -10.81
CA SER A 64 -9.78 18.40 -9.72
C SER A 64 -10.30 17.82 -8.43
N ALA A 65 -9.37 17.31 -7.62
CA ALA A 65 -9.58 16.91 -6.23
C ALA A 65 -8.70 17.78 -5.34
N LEU A 66 -9.29 18.40 -4.32
CA LEU A 66 -8.57 19.11 -3.27
C LEU A 66 -8.52 18.24 -2.02
N LYS A 67 -7.31 17.83 -1.62
CA LYS A 67 -7.05 17.16 -0.34
C LYS A 67 -6.50 18.18 0.64
N THR A 68 -7.20 18.37 1.77
CA THR A 68 -6.77 19.24 2.86
C THR A 68 -6.29 18.37 4.02
N PHE A 69 -5.05 18.59 4.47
CA PHE A 69 -4.46 17.87 5.59
C PHE A 69 -4.96 18.43 6.91
N ARG A 70 -5.62 17.59 7.72
CA ARG A 70 -6.14 17.98 9.04
C ARG A 70 -5.08 17.92 10.13
N LEU A 71 -4.11 17.00 9.98
CA LEU A 71 -2.97 16.86 10.88
C LEU A 71 -1.72 17.40 10.19
N LEU A 72 -1.28 18.57 10.64
CA LEU A 72 -0.07 19.19 10.09
C LEU A 72 1.17 18.64 10.79
N THR A 73 2.09 18.11 10.02
CA THR A 73 3.40 17.65 10.49
C THR A 73 4.49 18.55 9.92
N ALA A 74 5.47 18.91 10.74
CA ALA A 74 6.61 19.73 10.31
C ALA A 74 7.37 19.03 9.17
N GLY A 75 7.47 19.72 8.03
CA GLY A 75 8.06 19.19 6.79
C GLY A 75 7.05 19.10 5.65
N ILE A 76 7.52 18.60 4.50
CA ILE A 76 6.68 18.37 3.32
C ILE A 76 5.97 17.03 3.46
N ASN A 77 4.65 17.01 3.26
CA ASN A 77 3.89 15.77 3.24
C ASN A 77 4.34 14.90 2.03
N PRO A 78 4.59 13.60 2.22
CA PRO A 78 5.03 12.72 1.14
C PRO A 78 4.07 12.67 -0.05
N ASP A 79 2.76 12.81 0.15
CA ASP A 79 1.76 12.83 -0.93
C ASP A 79 1.99 14.01 -1.89
N VAL A 80 2.30 15.18 -1.33
CA VAL A 80 2.68 16.36 -2.11
C VAL A 80 4.03 16.15 -2.79
N GLU A 81 5.04 15.69 -2.05
CA GLU A 81 6.41 15.54 -2.53
C GLU A 81 6.51 14.52 -3.67
N VAL A 82 5.97 13.32 -3.47
CA VAL A 82 6.01 12.22 -4.45
C VAL A 82 5.12 12.54 -5.66
N GLY A 83 3.89 12.97 -5.41
CA GLY A 83 2.95 13.33 -6.48
C GLY A 83 3.50 14.45 -7.40
N SER A 84 4.08 15.50 -6.81
CA SER A 84 4.70 16.59 -7.58
C SER A 84 5.92 16.12 -8.36
N ALA A 85 6.78 15.29 -7.75
CA ALA A 85 7.97 14.75 -8.41
C ALA A 85 7.60 13.85 -9.60
N LEU A 86 6.67 12.91 -9.42
CA LEU A 86 6.16 12.06 -10.50
C LEU A 86 5.54 12.89 -11.62
N THR A 87 4.73 13.91 -11.28
CA THR A 87 4.07 14.78 -12.25
C THR A 87 5.05 15.57 -13.10
N GLN A 88 6.12 16.11 -12.50
CA GLN A 88 7.01 17.06 -13.15
C GLN A 88 8.26 16.43 -13.77
N ARG A 89 8.70 15.27 -13.26
CA ARG A 89 9.99 14.66 -13.59
C ARG A 89 9.90 13.36 -14.36
N THR A 90 8.70 12.79 -14.52
CA THR A 90 8.51 11.49 -15.18
C THR A 90 7.39 11.54 -16.22
N GLN A 91 7.33 10.49 -17.05
CA GLN A 91 6.23 10.26 -17.98
C GLN A 91 5.18 9.27 -17.40
N PHE A 92 5.32 8.88 -16.14
CA PHE A 92 4.36 7.99 -15.49
C PHE A 92 2.98 8.66 -15.40
N SER A 93 1.98 8.05 -15.99
CA SER A 93 0.64 8.63 -16.15
C SER A 93 -0.44 7.97 -15.28
N GLU A 94 -0.08 6.87 -14.60
CA GLU A 94 -1.01 6.12 -13.75
C GLU A 94 -1.06 6.68 -12.32
N ILE A 95 -1.09 8.02 -12.20
CA ILE A 95 -1.30 8.78 -10.95
C ILE A 95 -2.34 9.88 -11.15
N ALA A 96 -2.89 10.39 -10.07
CA ALA A 96 -3.60 11.66 -10.06
C ALA A 96 -2.55 12.80 -10.10
N ARG A 97 -2.37 13.43 -11.27
CA ARG A 97 -1.33 14.46 -11.45
C ARG A 97 -1.56 15.64 -10.53
N VAL A 98 -0.50 16.11 -9.88
CA VAL A 98 -0.58 17.29 -9.00
C VAL A 98 -0.73 18.55 -9.85
N GLN A 99 -1.72 19.36 -9.50
CA GLN A 99 -2.07 20.62 -10.17
C GLN A 99 -1.71 21.84 -9.33
N GLY A 100 -1.67 21.68 -8.00
CA GLY A 100 -1.32 22.76 -7.09
C GLY A 100 -1.00 22.26 -5.69
N GLU A 101 -0.33 23.08 -4.91
CA GLU A 101 0.02 22.79 -3.52
C GLU A 101 -0.19 24.00 -2.62
N GLY A 102 -0.54 23.75 -1.37
CA GLY A 102 -0.63 24.73 -0.30
C GLY A 102 0.32 24.39 0.84
N THR A 103 1.13 25.36 1.25
CA THR A 103 2.10 25.24 2.32
C THR A 103 1.89 26.36 3.34
N TYR A 104 2.04 26.08 4.62
CA TYR A 104 2.19 27.08 5.67
C TYR A 104 3.67 27.18 6.04
N LEU A 105 4.23 28.38 6.00
CA LEU A 105 5.57 28.69 6.45
C LEU A 105 5.46 29.52 7.74
N GLY A 106 5.88 28.94 8.85
CA GLY A 106 5.90 29.62 10.15
C GLY A 106 7.00 30.68 10.25
N ASP A 107 6.88 31.62 11.20
CA ASP A 107 7.90 32.65 11.50
C ASP A 107 9.25 32.01 11.91
N ASP A 108 9.23 30.77 12.39
CA ASP A 108 10.40 29.96 12.73
C ASP A 108 11.08 29.30 11.51
N GLY A 109 10.56 29.54 10.30
CA GLY A 109 11.03 28.94 9.05
C GLY A 109 10.59 27.49 8.82
N VAL A 110 9.77 26.91 9.71
CA VAL A 110 9.26 25.54 9.54
C VAL A 110 8.11 25.54 8.54
N ARG A 111 8.15 24.57 7.60
CA ARG A 111 7.12 24.37 6.58
C ARG A 111 6.18 23.24 6.96
N TYR A 112 4.91 23.40 6.60
CA TYR A 112 3.86 22.41 6.76
C TYR A 112 3.03 22.33 5.47
N SER A 113 2.84 21.15 4.90
CA SER A 113 1.88 20.98 3.82
C SER A 113 0.47 21.09 4.38
N VAL A 114 -0.38 21.93 3.78
CA VAL A 114 -1.76 22.17 4.24
C VAL A 114 -2.78 21.62 3.26
N ALA A 115 -2.47 21.60 1.97
CA ALA A 115 -3.36 21.07 0.94
C ALA A 115 -2.58 20.64 -0.31
N VAL A 116 -3.18 19.74 -1.08
CA VAL A 116 -2.74 19.38 -2.42
C VAL A 116 -3.95 19.31 -3.34
N GLN A 117 -3.80 19.88 -4.53
CA GLN A 117 -4.76 19.76 -5.62
C GLN A 117 -4.21 18.78 -6.64
N THR A 118 -5.04 17.80 -7.02
CA THR A 118 -4.71 16.82 -8.03
C THR A 118 -5.78 16.74 -9.11
N GLU A 119 -5.48 16.08 -10.21
CA GLU A 119 -6.46 15.68 -11.20
C GLU A 119 -7.52 14.78 -10.54
N ALA A 120 -8.81 15.06 -10.79
CA ALA A 120 -9.89 14.16 -10.40
C ALA A 120 -9.96 13.02 -11.42
N ILE A 121 -9.68 11.82 -10.98
CA ILE A 121 -9.63 10.64 -11.83
C ILE A 121 -11.05 10.08 -12.02
N PRO A 122 -11.59 10.02 -13.26
CA PRO A 122 -12.80 9.24 -13.53
C PRO A 122 -12.55 7.78 -13.17
N ASN A 123 -13.31 7.24 -12.21
CA ASN A 123 -13.12 5.89 -11.71
C ASN A 123 -14.46 5.20 -11.44
N VAL A 124 -14.44 3.88 -11.34
CA VAL A 124 -15.57 3.02 -10.95
C VAL A 124 -15.47 2.57 -9.48
N GLY A 125 -14.59 3.16 -8.72
CA GLY A 125 -14.26 2.83 -7.34
C GLY A 125 -12.78 2.43 -7.18
N ASP A 126 -12.42 2.13 -5.95
CA ASP A 126 -11.10 1.57 -5.65
C ASP A 126 -11.02 0.06 -5.97
N ALA A 127 -9.80 -0.43 -6.09
CA ALA A 127 -9.57 -1.84 -6.41
C ALA A 127 -9.99 -2.78 -5.26
N TRP A 128 -10.04 -2.31 -4.02
CA TRP A 128 -10.53 -3.09 -2.89
C TRP A 128 -12.02 -3.41 -3.03
N GLY A 129 -12.86 -2.40 -3.28
CA GLY A 129 -14.30 -2.56 -3.49
C GLY A 129 -14.61 -3.37 -4.75
N ALA A 130 -13.91 -3.05 -5.87
CA ALA A 130 -14.09 -3.74 -7.13
C ALA A 130 -13.73 -5.24 -7.03
N LEU A 131 -12.59 -5.55 -6.41
CA LEU A 131 -12.17 -6.94 -6.17
C LEU A 131 -13.11 -7.66 -5.21
N GLY A 132 -13.55 -6.99 -4.13
CA GLY A 132 -14.52 -7.56 -3.21
C GLY A 132 -15.79 -8.01 -3.91
N ALA A 133 -16.35 -7.17 -4.78
CA ALA A 133 -17.54 -7.50 -5.59
C ALA A 133 -17.26 -8.64 -6.59
N ALA A 134 -16.07 -8.67 -7.20
CA ALA A 134 -15.67 -9.72 -8.13
C ALA A 134 -15.52 -11.08 -7.42
N LEU A 135 -14.90 -11.11 -6.24
CA LEU A 135 -14.76 -12.32 -5.42
C LEU A 135 -16.12 -12.81 -4.90
N ASP A 136 -17.05 -11.89 -4.61
CA ASP A 136 -18.42 -12.26 -4.22
C ASP A 136 -19.19 -12.92 -5.37
N ARG A 137 -18.96 -12.52 -6.62
CA ARG A 137 -19.50 -13.24 -7.81
C ARG A 137 -18.85 -14.62 -7.94
N LEU A 138 -17.51 -14.67 -7.84
CA LEU A 138 -16.74 -15.91 -8.02
C LEU A 138 -17.23 -17.06 -7.12
N TRP A 139 -17.49 -16.82 -5.84
CA TRP A 139 -17.95 -17.87 -4.94
C TRP A 139 -19.45 -18.19 -5.12
N ARG A 140 -20.28 -17.23 -5.58
CA ARG A 140 -21.71 -17.49 -5.88
C ARG A 140 -21.91 -18.32 -7.13
N ASP A 141 -21.11 -18.08 -8.16
CA ASP A 141 -21.25 -18.73 -9.46
C ASP A 141 -20.60 -20.13 -9.51
N GLY A 142 -19.87 -20.51 -8.45
CA GLY A 142 -19.20 -21.80 -8.30
C GLY A 142 -17.84 -21.90 -8.99
N ALA A 143 -17.03 -22.85 -8.53
CA ALA A 143 -15.59 -23.00 -8.79
C ALA A 143 -15.17 -23.26 -10.26
N SER A 144 -16.10 -23.32 -11.20
CA SER A 144 -15.80 -23.72 -12.60
C SER A 144 -15.03 -22.67 -13.42
N THR A 145 -14.80 -21.47 -12.90
CA THR A 145 -14.30 -20.33 -13.69
C THR A 145 -12.95 -19.77 -13.27
N VAL A 146 -12.32 -20.28 -12.20
CA VAL A 146 -11.01 -19.79 -11.79
C VAL A 146 -9.93 -20.22 -12.80
N GLY A 147 -9.33 -19.25 -13.49
CA GLY A 147 -8.26 -19.50 -14.47
C GLY A 147 -8.73 -19.93 -15.86
N SER A 148 -10.04 -20.05 -16.11
CA SER A 148 -10.58 -20.28 -17.46
C SER A 148 -10.86 -18.94 -18.15
N PRO A 149 -10.47 -18.74 -19.42
CA PRO A 149 -10.84 -17.57 -20.21
C PRO A 149 -12.32 -17.59 -20.64
N SER A 150 -13.18 -18.25 -19.85
CA SER A 150 -14.60 -18.44 -20.15
C SER A 150 -15.33 -17.10 -20.21
N ALA A 151 -15.88 -16.88 -21.35
CA ALA A 151 -16.95 -15.98 -21.75
C ALA A 151 -17.58 -15.18 -20.62
N ALA A 152 -17.35 -13.86 -20.64
CA ALA A 152 -18.00 -12.82 -19.85
C ALA A 152 -17.22 -12.20 -18.67
N ALA A 153 -15.99 -12.57 -18.36
CA ALA A 153 -15.16 -11.68 -17.56
C ALA A 153 -14.86 -10.44 -18.39
N SER A 154 -15.51 -9.33 -18.07
CA SER A 154 -15.13 -8.02 -18.62
C SER A 154 -13.63 -7.82 -18.41
N CYS A 155 -12.92 -7.23 -19.37
CA CYS A 155 -11.50 -6.87 -19.25
C CYS A 155 -11.21 -6.03 -17.99
N CYS A 156 -12.22 -5.54 -17.31
CA CYS A 156 -12.19 -4.76 -16.08
C CYS A 156 -12.39 -5.62 -14.82
N ASP A 157 -12.59 -6.93 -14.92
CA ASP A 157 -12.78 -7.79 -13.74
C ASP A 157 -11.45 -8.13 -13.09
N LEU A 158 -11.24 -7.60 -11.87
CA LEU A 158 -10.03 -7.82 -11.08
C LEU A 158 -9.80 -9.28 -10.63
N CYS A 159 -10.75 -10.19 -10.86
CA CYS A 159 -10.52 -11.62 -10.70
C CYS A 159 -9.77 -12.27 -11.87
N SER A 160 -9.65 -11.57 -13.02
CA SER A 160 -9.02 -12.12 -14.22
C SER A 160 -7.49 -12.07 -14.14
N PRO A 161 -6.78 -13.04 -14.77
CA PRO A 161 -5.33 -13.02 -14.87
C PRO A 161 -4.80 -11.71 -15.46
N ASP A 162 -5.40 -11.27 -16.58
CA ASP A 162 -4.96 -10.08 -17.32
C ASP A 162 -5.09 -8.79 -16.49
N ALA A 163 -6.15 -8.65 -15.71
CA ALA A 163 -6.34 -7.46 -14.88
C ALA A 163 -5.34 -7.41 -13.72
N VAL A 164 -5.08 -8.55 -13.08
CA VAL A 164 -4.10 -8.63 -11.98
C VAL A 164 -2.68 -8.45 -12.51
N GLN A 165 -2.35 -8.99 -13.70
CA GLN A 165 -1.06 -8.74 -14.35
C GLN A 165 -0.88 -7.27 -14.70
N ARG A 166 -1.90 -6.60 -15.28
CA ARG A 166 -1.85 -5.15 -15.55
C ARG A 166 -1.64 -4.35 -14.28
N LEU A 167 -2.28 -4.75 -13.17
CA LEU A 167 -2.06 -4.10 -11.88
C LEU A 167 -0.60 -4.24 -11.43
N GLY A 168 -0.03 -5.45 -11.52
CA GLY A 168 1.40 -5.68 -11.25
C GLY A 168 2.30 -4.82 -12.12
N ALA A 169 2.02 -4.79 -13.43
CA ALA A 169 2.75 -3.97 -14.39
C ALA A 169 2.67 -2.46 -14.06
N THR A 170 1.51 -1.97 -13.64
CA THR A 170 1.35 -0.57 -13.19
C THR A 170 2.27 -0.26 -12.01
N ILE A 171 2.37 -1.14 -11.01
CA ILE A 171 3.25 -0.94 -9.85
C ILE A 171 4.73 -1.08 -10.26
N GLY A 172 5.06 -1.98 -11.18
CA GLY A 172 6.41 -2.08 -11.76
C GLY A 172 6.85 -0.76 -12.40
N ARG A 173 6.01 -0.19 -13.28
CA ARG A 173 6.27 1.12 -13.90
C ARG A 173 6.34 2.26 -12.89
N LEU A 174 5.51 2.26 -11.83
CA LEU A 174 5.61 3.23 -10.75
C LEU A 174 6.99 3.20 -10.09
N HIS A 175 7.47 2.03 -9.72
CA HIS A 175 8.78 1.90 -9.08
C HIS A 175 9.93 2.31 -10.00
N LEU A 176 9.86 1.99 -11.30
CA LEU A 176 10.83 2.46 -12.29
C LEU A 176 10.80 3.98 -12.43
N ALA A 177 9.62 4.59 -12.46
CA ALA A 177 9.47 6.04 -12.50
C ALA A 177 10.07 6.70 -11.26
N LEU A 178 9.76 6.19 -10.06
CA LEU A 178 10.31 6.69 -8.79
C LEU A 178 11.84 6.54 -8.73
N ALA A 179 12.37 5.41 -9.20
CA ALA A 179 13.81 5.16 -9.29
C ALA A 179 14.55 6.08 -10.27
N SER A 180 13.85 6.65 -11.25
CA SER A 180 14.43 7.55 -12.25
C SER A 180 14.51 9.01 -11.81
N ILE A 181 13.89 9.38 -10.69
CA ILE A 181 13.83 10.78 -10.23
C ILE A 181 15.17 11.17 -9.60
N ASP A 182 15.83 12.14 -10.20
CA ASP A 182 17.07 12.74 -9.69
C ASP A 182 16.75 14.02 -8.89
N LEU A 183 16.33 13.83 -7.64
CA LEU A 183 16.04 14.89 -6.67
C LEU A 183 16.51 14.47 -5.27
N PRO A 184 16.88 15.43 -4.39
CA PRO A 184 17.18 15.14 -3.00
C PRO A 184 16.02 14.38 -2.30
N GLY A 185 16.31 13.26 -1.64
CA GLY A 185 15.31 12.41 -0.99
C GLY A 185 14.62 11.39 -1.91
N PHE A 186 14.94 11.43 -3.20
CA PHE A 186 14.63 10.39 -4.19
C PHE A 186 15.91 9.61 -4.53
N GLY A 187 16.18 9.28 -5.68
CA GLY A 187 17.41 8.61 -6.08
C GLY A 187 17.52 7.16 -5.58
N ARG A 188 18.39 6.43 -6.23
CA ARG A 188 18.65 5.03 -5.93
C ARG A 188 19.84 4.92 -4.98
N ALA A 189 19.75 4.02 -4.01
CA ALA A 189 20.85 3.68 -3.13
C ALA A 189 20.96 2.15 -3.01
N PRO A 190 22.15 1.55 -3.12
CA PRO A 190 22.29 0.11 -3.00
C PRO A 190 21.91 -0.36 -1.59
N VAL A 191 21.28 -1.53 -1.52
CA VAL A 191 21.06 -2.20 -0.24
C VAL A 191 22.42 -2.67 0.30
N THR A 192 22.76 -2.20 1.50
CA THR A 192 24.02 -2.55 2.17
C THR A 192 23.80 -3.65 3.20
N PRO A 193 24.87 -4.34 3.67
CA PRO A 193 24.79 -5.28 4.80
C PRO A 193 24.18 -4.66 6.05
N ASP A 194 24.48 -3.38 6.34
CA ASP A 194 23.89 -2.66 7.48
C ASP A 194 22.38 -2.43 7.30
N THR A 195 21.95 -2.16 6.05
CA THR A 195 20.51 -2.07 5.71
C THR A 195 19.80 -3.39 5.99
N LEU A 196 20.36 -4.50 5.52
CA LEU A 196 19.82 -5.84 5.74
C LEU A 196 19.77 -6.19 7.24
N GLN A 197 20.84 -5.91 7.96
CA GLN A 197 20.87 -6.07 9.42
C GLN A 197 19.78 -5.24 10.10
N GLY A 198 19.60 -3.98 9.68
CA GLY A 198 18.55 -3.10 10.19
C GLY A 198 17.16 -3.68 9.98
N TRP A 199 16.87 -4.26 8.81
CA TRP A 199 15.58 -4.92 8.54
C TRP A 199 15.35 -6.13 9.44
N ARG A 200 16.38 -6.97 9.66
CA ARG A 200 16.29 -8.13 10.56
C ARG A 200 15.98 -7.72 11.99
N VAL A 201 16.68 -6.72 12.49
CA VAL A 201 16.46 -6.20 13.86
C VAL A 201 15.02 -5.68 14.00
N ARG A 202 14.56 -4.83 13.06
CA ARG A 202 13.18 -4.32 13.09
C ARG A 202 12.15 -5.43 13.03
N LEU A 203 12.34 -6.41 12.15
CA LEU A 203 11.42 -7.56 12.07
C LEU A 203 11.43 -8.36 13.38
N ALA A 204 12.61 -8.61 13.95
CA ALA A 204 12.73 -9.35 15.21
C ALA A 204 12.02 -8.63 16.37
N ASP A 205 12.19 -7.32 16.48
CA ASP A 205 11.56 -6.50 17.51
C ASP A 205 10.04 -6.45 17.32
N ARG A 206 9.56 -6.21 16.10
CA ARG A 206 8.13 -6.19 15.76
C ARG A 206 7.47 -7.54 16.04
N ALA A 207 8.07 -8.63 15.55
CA ALA A 207 7.57 -9.98 15.74
C ALA A 207 7.56 -10.38 17.22
N GLY A 208 8.64 -10.07 17.96
CA GLY A 208 8.71 -10.31 19.40
C GLY A 208 7.61 -9.58 20.18
N GLY A 209 7.36 -8.32 19.84
CA GLY A 209 6.26 -7.54 20.43
C GLY A 209 4.88 -8.13 20.10
N ALA A 210 4.64 -8.49 18.84
CA ALA A 210 3.38 -9.11 18.41
C ALA A 210 3.14 -10.47 19.08
N VAL A 211 4.18 -11.30 19.20
CA VAL A 211 4.11 -12.61 19.90
C VAL A 211 3.75 -12.42 21.37
N GLY A 212 4.32 -11.43 22.06
CA GLY A 212 3.94 -11.09 23.44
C GLY A 212 2.45 -10.72 23.55
N ARG A 213 1.96 -9.87 22.66
CA ARG A 213 0.53 -9.49 22.62
C ARG A 213 -0.39 -10.67 22.28
N LEU A 214 0.03 -11.60 21.43
CA LEU A 214 -0.70 -12.82 21.14
C LEU A 214 -0.83 -13.70 22.38
N ASP A 215 0.24 -13.85 23.17
CA ASP A 215 0.22 -14.62 24.42
C ASP A 215 -0.75 -13.99 25.43
N ASP A 216 -0.73 -12.66 25.58
CA ASP A 216 -1.67 -11.94 26.41
C ASP A 216 -3.12 -12.05 25.91
N ALA A 217 -3.35 -12.02 24.60
CA ALA A 217 -4.67 -12.19 23.99
C ALA A 217 -5.22 -13.60 24.24
N LEU A 218 -4.37 -14.64 24.18
CA LEU A 218 -4.76 -16.03 24.47
C LEU A 218 -5.15 -16.27 25.94
N ARG A 219 -4.65 -15.46 26.88
CA ARG A 219 -5.04 -15.53 28.29
C ARG A 219 -6.42 -14.92 28.58
N ARG A 220 -7.01 -14.22 27.60
CA ARG A 220 -8.32 -13.58 27.73
C ARG A 220 -9.41 -14.48 27.12
N PRO A 221 -10.26 -15.14 27.92
CA PRO A 221 -11.27 -16.05 27.39
C PRO A 221 -12.20 -15.37 26.39
N GLY A 222 -12.38 -15.98 25.21
CA GLY A 222 -13.30 -15.49 24.18
C GLY A 222 -12.84 -14.22 23.45
N PHE A 223 -11.62 -13.72 23.69
CA PHE A 223 -11.12 -12.54 23.01
C PHE A 223 -10.74 -12.81 21.55
N LEU A 224 -10.14 -13.95 21.27
CA LEU A 224 -9.87 -14.44 19.92
C LEU A 224 -10.87 -15.54 19.56
N SER A 225 -11.25 -15.61 18.28
CA SER A 225 -12.00 -16.78 17.77
C SER A 225 -11.18 -18.06 17.91
N ASP A 226 -11.83 -19.23 17.97
CA ASP A 226 -11.13 -20.53 18.08
C ASP A 226 -10.09 -20.73 16.97
N LYS A 227 -10.38 -20.28 15.74
CA LYS A 227 -9.45 -20.33 14.61
C LYS A 227 -8.24 -19.43 14.87
N ALA A 228 -8.46 -18.16 15.25
CA ALA A 228 -7.38 -17.23 15.55
C ALA A 228 -6.52 -17.72 16.72
N ALA A 229 -7.13 -18.26 17.77
CA ALA A 229 -6.42 -18.81 18.92
C ALA A 229 -5.53 -20.01 18.55
N ARG A 230 -6.00 -20.91 17.67
CA ARG A 230 -5.17 -22.02 17.17
C ARG A 230 -3.98 -21.51 16.37
N LEU A 231 -4.21 -20.58 15.43
CA LEU A 231 -3.15 -19.99 14.60
C LEU A 231 -2.15 -19.21 15.45
N ALA A 232 -2.61 -18.46 16.45
CA ALA A 232 -1.75 -17.73 17.38
C ALA A 232 -0.77 -18.65 18.11
N ARG A 233 -1.25 -19.80 18.61
CA ARG A 233 -0.35 -20.81 19.24
C ARG A 233 0.71 -21.35 18.28
N LEU A 234 0.35 -21.60 17.01
CA LEU A 234 1.31 -22.05 16.00
C LEU A 234 2.34 -20.98 15.69
N VAL A 235 1.94 -19.70 15.58
CA VAL A 235 2.88 -18.58 15.37
C VAL A 235 3.82 -18.43 16.57
N ILE A 236 3.30 -18.48 17.81
CA ILE A 236 4.13 -18.44 19.03
C ILE A 236 5.11 -19.62 19.05
N GLN A 237 4.68 -20.81 18.67
CA GLN A 237 5.55 -22.01 18.60
C GLN A 237 6.64 -21.87 17.54
N ALA A 238 6.35 -21.24 16.39
CA ALA A 238 7.31 -21.02 15.32
C ALA A 238 8.30 -19.89 15.60
N TRP A 239 7.96 -18.98 16.51
CA TRP A 239 8.77 -17.78 16.79
C TRP A 239 10.24 -18.03 17.17
N PRO A 240 10.60 -19.00 18.04
CA PRO A 240 12.01 -19.24 18.37
C PRO A 240 12.85 -19.62 17.14
N GLY A 241 12.28 -20.41 16.22
CA GLY A 241 12.94 -20.78 14.98
C GLY A 241 13.14 -19.57 14.05
N LEU A 242 12.10 -18.75 13.85
CA LEU A 242 12.20 -17.51 13.08
C LEU A 242 13.25 -16.56 13.68
N LYS A 243 13.21 -16.34 15.00
CA LYS A 243 14.18 -15.49 15.70
C LYS A 243 15.62 -15.96 15.49
N SER A 244 15.86 -17.26 15.57
CA SER A 244 17.17 -17.86 15.31
C SER A 244 17.61 -17.67 13.87
N SER A 245 16.71 -17.85 12.89
CA SER A 245 17.00 -17.64 11.47
C SER A 245 17.32 -16.17 11.16
N LEU A 246 16.61 -15.23 11.78
CA LEU A 246 16.90 -13.80 11.65
C LEU A 246 18.27 -13.43 12.28
N ALA A 247 18.63 -14.02 13.42
CA ALA A 247 19.90 -13.77 14.09
C ALA A 247 21.09 -14.36 13.31
N SER A 248 20.94 -15.53 12.70
CA SER A 248 22.01 -16.21 11.98
C SER A 248 22.24 -15.72 10.55
N GLY A 249 21.37 -14.84 10.03
CA GLY A 249 21.45 -14.38 8.64
C GLY A 249 21.32 -15.52 7.60
N VAL A 250 20.62 -16.60 7.95
CA VAL A 250 20.50 -17.79 7.06
C VAL A 250 19.89 -17.42 5.70
N TRP A 251 18.98 -16.46 5.67
CA TRP A 251 18.36 -15.97 4.42
C TRP A 251 19.32 -15.09 3.57
N GLU A 252 20.41 -14.56 4.17
CA GLU A 252 21.47 -13.86 3.42
C GLU A 252 22.39 -14.81 2.69
N ARG A 253 22.46 -16.08 3.07
CA ARG A 253 23.29 -17.04 2.36
C ARG A 253 22.77 -17.28 0.94
N ASP A 254 21.47 -17.23 0.74
CA ASP A 254 20.88 -17.29 -0.60
C ASP A 254 21.07 -15.95 -1.34
N THR A 255 21.36 -14.86 -0.61
CA THR A 255 21.75 -13.54 -1.15
C THR A 255 23.26 -13.30 -1.10
N ALA A 256 24.07 -14.07 -0.36
CA ALA A 256 25.51 -13.84 -0.17
C ALA A 256 26.35 -14.33 -1.37
N ASP A 257 25.89 -15.30 -2.15
CA ASP A 257 26.37 -15.47 -3.53
C ASP A 257 26.00 -14.26 -4.41
N ALA A 258 25.06 -13.43 -3.96
CA ALA A 258 24.74 -12.11 -4.46
C ALA A 258 25.76 -11.00 -4.11
N ALA A 259 26.85 -11.29 -3.41
CA ALA A 259 27.96 -10.33 -3.24
C ALA A 259 28.53 -9.82 -4.57
N HIS A 260 28.19 -10.50 -5.68
CA HIS A 260 28.50 -10.09 -7.03
C HIS A 260 27.30 -9.53 -7.82
N SER A 261 26.04 -9.68 -7.35
CA SER A 261 24.84 -9.24 -8.07
C SER A 261 23.94 -8.23 -7.32
N GLY A 262 24.34 -7.85 -6.10
CA GLY A 262 23.62 -6.85 -5.30
C GLY A 262 22.28 -7.36 -4.72
N CYS A 263 21.86 -6.78 -3.59
CA CYS A 263 20.57 -7.07 -2.95
C CYS A 263 19.43 -6.17 -3.48
N GLY A 264 19.62 -5.53 -4.63
CA GLY A 264 18.73 -4.51 -5.17
C GLY A 264 19.01 -3.12 -4.60
N ASP A 265 18.18 -2.17 -5.01
CA ASP A 265 18.29 -0.79 -4.60
C ASP A 265 17.13 -0.36 -3.70
N LEU A 266 17.41 0.60 -2.85
CA LEU A 266 16.42 1.42 -2.16
C LEU A 266 15.97 2.54 -3.10
N ILE A 267 14.67 2.79 -3.13
CA ILE A 267 14.05 3.90 -3.87
C ILE A 267 13.04 4.60 -2.98
N ARG A 268 12.56 5.74 -3.40
CA ARG A 268 11.33 6.27 -2.81
C ARG A 268 10.19 5.33 -3.16
N CYS A 269 9.47 4.82 -2.14
CA CYS A 269 8.33 3.94 -2.30
C CYS A 269 7.02 4.68 -2.02
N HIS A 270 5.89 4.05 -2.35
CA HIS A 270 4.58 4.48 -1.88
C HIS A 270 4.48 4.41 -0.35
N GLY A 271 4.98 3.33 0.23
CA GLY A 271 5.15 3.16 1.67
C GLY A 271 3.94 2.59 2.42
N ASP A 272 2.73 2.67 1.86
CA ASP A 272 1.52 2.02 2.37
C ASP A 272 0.61 1.55 1.22
N LEU A 273 1.21 0.85 0.25
CA LEU A 273 0.50 0.40 -0.94
C LEU A 273 -0.41 -0.80 -0.63
N HIS A 274 -1.69 -0.65 -0.97
CA HIS A 274 -2.70 -1.69 -0.90
C HIS A 274 -3.84 -1.41 -1.91
N LEU A 275 -4.78 -2.34 -2.07
CA LEU A 275 -5.86 -2.22 -3.05
C LEU A 275 -6.74 -0.97 -2.87
N GLY A 276 -6.89 -0.45 -1.66
CA GLY A 276 -7.61 0.79 -1.39
C GLY A 276 -6.92 2.05 -1.93
N GLN A 277 -5.62 1.98 -2.23
CA GLN A 277 -4.85 3.08 -2.82
C GLN A 277 -4.77 3.00 -4.35
N ILE A 278 -5.59 2.15 -4.96
CA ILE A 278 -5.64 1.94 -6.40
C ILE A 278 -7.06 2.26 -6.89
N LEU A 279 -7.20 3.28 -7.73
CA LEU A 279 -8.46 3.55 -8.43
C LEU A 279 -8.53 2.76 -9.73
N GLN A 280 -9.68 2.18 -10.01
CA GLN A 280 -9.96 1.52 -11.30
C GLN A 280 -10.69 2.49 -12.22
N ARG A 281 -10.13 2.75 -13.39
CA ARG A 281 -10.78 3.56 -14.43
C ARG A 281 -11.81 2.74 -15.21
N PRO A 282 -12.81 3.40 -15.84
CA PRO A 282 -13.80 2.71 -16.68
C PRO A 282 -13.19 1.93 -17.86
N ASP A 283 -11.99 2.30 -18.31
CA ASP A 283 -11.24 1.61 -19.38
C ASP A 283 -10.39 0.44 -18.87
N GLY A 284 -10.49 0.09 -17.57
CA GLY A 284 -9.77 -1.00 -16.94
C GLY A 284 -8.32 -0.69 -16.55
N ARG A 285 -7.85 0.56 -16.76
CA ARG A 285 -6.53 1.00 -16.24
C ARG A 285 -6.61 1.31 -14.76
N PHE A 286 -5.45 1.29 -14.11
CA PHE A 286 -5.30 1.59 -12.69
C PHE A 286 -4.60 2.92 -12.49
N VAL A 287 -4.93 3.61 -11.39
CA VAL A 287 -4.29 4.84 -10.97
C VAL A 287 -3.94 4.72 -9.51
N VAL A 288 -2.69 4.98 -9.16
CA VAL A 288 -2.19 4.95 -7.79
C VAL A 288 -2.39 6.32 -7.16
N ILE A 289 -2.88 6.33 -5.92
CA ILE A 289 -3.18 7.53 -5.14
C ILE A 289 -2.61 7.40 -3.73
N ASP A 290 -2.53 8.51 -2.99
CA ASP A 290 -2.25 8.57 -1.55
C ASP A 290 -0.84 8.11 -1.14
N PHE A 291 0.16 8.86 -1.57
CA PHE A 291 1.58 8.59 -1.28
C PHE A 291 2.03 9.01 0.13
N GLU A 292 1.14 9.12 1.10
CA GLU A 292 1.51 9.55 2.47
C GLU A 292 2.41 8.56 3.21
N GLY A 293 2.41 7.29 2.82
CA GLY A 293 3.05 6.21 3.58
C GLY A 293 2.29 5.83 4.85
N GLU A 294 2.85 4.95 5.68
CA GLU A 294 2.16 4.47 6.90
C GLU A 294 1.85 5.63 7.86
N PRO A 295 0.58 5.89 8.21
CA PRO A 295 0.20 7.09 8.99
C PRO A 295 0.85 7.18 10.37
N LEU A 296 1.16 6.05 11.00
CA LEU A 296 1.76 5.99 12.34
C LEU A 296 3.29 6.11 12.32
N ALA A 297 3.92 6.02 11.14
CA ALA A 297 5.36 6.16 11.02
C ALA A 297 5.78 7.65 11.08
N PRO A 298 6.92 7.98 11.70
CA PRO A 298 7.47 9.33 11.67
C PRO A 298 7.68 9.84 10.24
N LEU A 299 7.52 11.15 10.02
CA LEU A 299 7.67 11.75 8.69
C LEU A 299 9.03 11.42 8.04
N ALA A 300 10.10 11.42 8.81
CA ALA A 300 11.44 11.09 8.32
C ALA A 300 11.51 9.65 7.77
N GLU A 301 10.85 8.70 8.42
CA GLU A 301 10.77 7.30 7.97
C GLU A 301 9.91 7.18 6.72
N ARG A 302 8.76 7.86 6.67
CA ARG A 302 7.86 7.87 5.48
C ARG A 302 8.54 8.47 4.24
N ARG A 303 9.54 9.35 4.42
CA ARG A 303 10.30 9.99 3.35
C ARG A 303 11.61 9.26 3.01
N ALA A 304 12.03 8.31 3.81
CA ALA A 304 13.27 7.56 3.56
C ALA A 304 13.12 6.60 2.36
N PRO A 305 14.18 6.43 1.56
CA PRO A 305 14.23 5.36 0.56
C PRO A 305 14.03 3.98 1.23
N ALA A 306 13.28 3.12 0.57
CA ALA A 306 12.98 1.77 1.04
C ALA A 306 13.10 0.75 -0.10
N SER A 307 13.09 -0.53 0.22
CA SER A 307 13.02 -1.57 -0.80
C SER A 307 11.64 -1.56 -1.47
N PRO A 308 11.55 -1.66 -2.80
CA PRO A 308 10.27 -1.83 -3.51
C PRO A 308 9.51 -3.09 -3.08
N ALA A 309 10.19 -4.06 -2.48
CA ALA A 309 9.57 -5.24 -1.90
C ALA A 309 8.56 -4.92 -0.78
N ARG A 310 8.67 -3.75 -0.13
CA ARG A 310 7.70 -3.29 0.87
C ARG A 310 6.31 -3.06 0.25
N ASP A 311 6.26 -2.35 -0.87
CA ASP A 311 5.00 -2.08 -1.59
C ASP A 311 4.45 -3.36 -2.24
N VAL A 312 5.32 -4.19 -2.83
CA VAL A 312 4.93 -5.50 -3.36
C VAL A 312 4.31 -6.37 -2.27
N ALA A 313 4.94 -6.47 -1.10
CA ALA A 313 4.41 -7.21 0.04
C ALA A 313 3.05 -6.66 0.50
N GLY A 314 2.87 -5.34 0.54
CA GLY A 314 1.60 -4.69 0.85
C GLY A 314 0.49 -5.13 -0.09
N MET A 315 0.74 -5.17 -1.40
CA MET A 315 -0.21 -5.65 -2.40
C MET A 315 -0.54 -7.13 -2.22
N LEU A 316 0.47 -7.98 -2.00
CA LEU A 316 0.26 -9.42 -1.77
C LEU A 316 -0.58 -9.67 -0.51
N ARG A 317 -0.32 -8.92 0.56
CA ARG A 317 -1.14 -8.96 1.79
C ARG A 317 -2.57 -8.49 1.53
N SER A 318 -2.74 -7.48 0.71
CA SER A 318 -4.06 -6.95 0.35
C SER A 318 -4.92 -7.97 -0.40
N PHE A 319 -4.34 -8.82 -1.27
CA PHE A 319 -5.05 -9.96 -1.89
C PHE A 319 -5.49 -10.98 -0.85
N SER A 320 -4.64 -11.30 0.14
CA SER A 320 -4.99 -12.20 1.24
C SER A 320 -6.18 -11.67 2.03
N TYR A 321 -6.18 -10.37 2.35
CA TYR A 321 -7.31 -9.72 3.02
C TYR A 321 -8.60 -9.76 2.18
N ALA A 322 -8.52 -9.50 0.87
CA ALA A 322 -9.68 -9.54 -0.02
C ALA A 322 -10.31 -10.94 -0.08
N ALA A 323 -9.50 -11.98 -0.26
CA ALA A 323 -9.96 -13.37 -0.28
C ALA A 323 -10.61 -13.77 1.05
N HIS A 324 -9.98 -13.45 2.19
CA HIS A 324 -10.52 -13.77 3.51
C HIS A 324 -11.79 -12.97 3.84
N SER A 325 -11.86 -11.70 3.45
CA SER A 325 -13.05 -10.87 3.62
C SER A 325 -14.24 -11.43 2.82
N ALA A 326 -14.01 -11.83 1.57
CA ALA A 326 -15.03 -12.50 0.76
C ALA A 326 -15.49 -13.81 1.39
N ARG A 327 -14.56 -14.59 1.96
CA ARG A 327 -14.89 -15.82 2.68
C ARG A 327 -15.76 -15.58 3.93
N LEU A 328 -15.47 -14.52 4.70
CA LEU A 328 -16.30 -14.15 5.85
C LEU A 328 -17.71 -13.79 5.42
N ARG A 329 -17.84 -13.02 4.32
CA ARG A 329 -19.15 -12.69 3.74
C ARG A 329 -19.90 -13.94 3.25
N ALA A 330 -19.23 -14.86 2.58
CA ALA A 330 -19.81 -16.12 2.11
C ALA A 330 -20.38 -16.95 3.28
N THR A 331 -19.61 -17.08 4.37
CA THR A 331 -20.03 -17.78 5.59
C THR A 331 -21.25 -17.11 6.24
N SER A 332 -21.27 -15.77 6.30
CA SER A 332 -22.41 -15.02 6.84
C SER A 332 -23.69 -15.16 6.00
N CYS A 333 -23.57 -15.52 4.73
CA CYS A 333 -24.71 -15.81 3.83
C CYS A 333 -25.20 -17.28 3.93
N GLY A 334 -24.70 -18.06 4.89
CA GLY A 334 -25.19 -19.43 5.17
C GLY A 334 -24.56 -20.52 4.31
N LEU A 335 -23.49 -20.22 3.56
CA LEU A 335 -22.73 -21.25 2.87
C LEU A 335 -21.88 -22.04 3.87
N PRO A 336 -21.84 -23.39 3.75
CA PRO A 336 -20.97 -24.20 4.59
C PRO A 336 -19.54 -23.70 4.47
N ALA A 337 -18.89 -23.48 5.62
CA ALA A 337 -17.52 -22.99 5.69
C ALA A 337 -16.52 -23.87 4.91
N ASP A 338 -16.89 -25.11 4.61
CA ASP A 338 -16.06 -26.13 3.96
C ASP A 338 -16.08 -26.05 2.42
N ASN A 339 -17.08 -25.44 1.79
CA ASN A 339 -17.25 -25.46 0.32
C ASN A 339 -16.90 -24.12 -0.39
N ALA A 340 -17.06 -22.98 0.27
CA ALA A 340 -16.68 -21.67 -0.27
C ALA A 340 -15.20 -21.32 -0.15
N PRO A 341 -14.41 -21.93 0.74
CA PRO A 341 -13.03 -21.55 1.05
C PRO A 341 -12.03 -21.82 -0.06
N ASP A 342 -12.17 -22.95 -0.74
CA ASP A 342 -11.08 -23.43 -1.60
C ASP A 342 -10.91 -22.61 -2.87
N VAL A 343 -12.01 -22.12 -3.47
CA VAL A 343 -11.96 -21.28 -4.68
C VAL A 343 -11.32 -19.92 -4.40
N LEU A 344 -11.62 -19.30 -3.25
CA LEU A 344 -11.08 -18.00 -2.88
C LEU A 344 -9.60 -18.08 -2.51
N LEU A 345 -9.19 -19.12 -1.79
CA LEU A 345 -7.77 -19.36 -1.49
C LEU A 345 -6.99 -19.78 -2.73
N HIS A 346 -7.62 -20.54 -3.64
CA HIS A 346 -7.01 -20.86 -4.92
C HIS A 346 -6.83 -19.61 -5.77
N TRP A 347 -7.84 -18.73 -5.84
CA TRP A 347 -7.74 -17.44 -6.51
C TRP A 347 -6.61 -16.58 -5.90
N GLU A 348 -6.51 -16.48 -4.57
CA GLU A 348 -5.44 -15.72 -3.92
C GLU A 348 -4.04 -16.16 -4.39
N ARG A 349 -3.80 -17.49 -4.43
CA ARG A 349 -2.51 -18.02 -4.92
C ARG A 349 -2.23 -17.63 -6.37
N LEU A 350 -3.26 -17.72 -7.23
CA LEU A 350 -3.14 -17.34 -8.64
C LEU A 350 -2.94 -15.82 -8.79
N ALA A 351 -3.68 -15.00 -8.06
CA ALA A 351 -3.57 -13.55 -8.08
C ALA A 351 -2.17 -13.08 -7.69
N ARG A 352 -1.58 -13.67 -6.66
CA ARG A 352 -0.18 -13.42 -6.27
C ARG A 352 0.79 -13.72 -7.41
N HIS A 353 0.62 -14.86 -8.07
CA HIS A 353 1.46 -15.24 -9.22
C HIS A 353 1.28 -14.26 -10.37
N TRP A 354 0.06 -13.94 -10.78
CA TRP A 354 -0.22 -13.02 -11.89
C TRP A 354 0.29 -11.60 -11.60
N PHE A 355 0.10 -11.13 -10.37
CA PHE A 355 0.62 -9.82 -9.96
C PHE A 355 2.14 -9.75 -10.08
N LEU A 356 2.85 -10.74 -9.52
CA LEU A 356 4.31 -10.79 -9.59
C LEU A 356 4.81 -10.96 -11.02
N GLN A 357 4.12 -11.75 -11.86
CA GLN A 357 4.43 -11.89 -13.27
C GLN A 357 4.32 -10.56 -14.01
N GLY A 358 3.24 -9.80 -13.79
CA GLY A 358 3.08 -8.47 -14.37
C GLY A 358 4.12 -7.48 -13.87
N TYR A 359 4.39 -7.48 -12.56
CA TYR A 359 5.37 -6.61 -11.93
C TYR A 359 6.79 -6.84 -12.46
N PHE A 360 7.28 -8.08 -12.41
CA PHE A 360 8.63 -8.42 -12.88
C PHE A 360 8.75 -8.34 -14.40
N GLY A 361 7.65 -8.53 -15.15
CA GLY A 361 7.64 -8.30 -16.59
C GLY A 361 8.02 -6.88 -17.00
N GLU A 362 7.69 -5.88 -16.18
CA GLU A 362 8.12 -4.48 -16.38
C GLU A 362 9.55 -4.23 -15.87
N VAL A 363 9.85 -4.72 -14.66
CA VAL A 363 11.10 -4.38 -13.98
C VAL A 363 12.31 -5.08 -14.59
N ASP A 364 12.17 -6.32 -15.05
CA ASP A 364 13.29 -7.10 -15.63
C ASP A 364 13.73 -6.57 -17.01
N GLY A 365 12.84 -5.88 -17.74
CA GLY A 365 13.15 -5.26 -19.03
C GLY A 365 13.85 -3.90 -18.93
N ALA A 366 13.98 -3.33 -17.73
CA ALA A 366 14.54 -2.02 -17.52
C ALA A 366 15.99 -2.09 -17.03
N ASP A 367 16.80 -1.08 -17.42
CA ASP A 367 18.16 -0.93 -16.92
C ASP A 367 18.16 -0.70 -15.41
N GLY A 368 18.78 -1.58 -14.67
CA GLY A 368 19.13 -1.30 -13.30
C GLY A 368 18.88 -2.43 -12.31
N HIS A 369 19.56 -2.32 -11.20
CA HIS A 369 19.60 -3.31 -10.13
C HIS A 369 18.50 -3.07 -9.09
N LEU A 370 17.28 -2.70 -9.52
CA LEU A 370 16.18 -2.42 -8.59
C LEU A 370 15.87 -3.62 -7.68
N TRP A 371 16.07 -4.83 -8.23
CA TRP A 371 15.88 -6.08 -7.51
C TRP A 371 17.14 -6.97 -7.61
N PRO A 372 17.29 -7.93 -6.66
CA PRO A 372 18.28 -8.98 -6.82
C PRO A 372 18.12 -9.70 -8.17
N ALA A 373 19.22 -10.11 -8.78
CA ALA A 373 19.18 -10.81 -10.06
C ALA A 373 18.59 -12.23 -9.93
N LEU A 374 18.88 -12.91 -8.81
CA LEU A 374 18.44 -14.28 -8.57
C LEU A 374 16.98 -14.34 -8.13
N PRO A 375 16.13 -15.19 -8.75
CA PRO A 375 14.73 -15.34 -8.37
C PRO A 375 14.54 -15.73 -6.90
N GLU A 376 15.38 -16.58 -6.34
CA GLU A 376 15.34 -17.03 -4.95
C GLU A 376 15.59 -15.86 -3.98
N ALA A 377 16.54 -14.99 -4.33
CA ALA A 377 16.82 -13.78 -3.55
C ALA A 377 15.65 -12.78 -3.58
N ARG A 378 14.98 -12.64 -4.75
CA ARG A 378 13.75 -11.84 -4.88
C ARG A 378 12.64 -12.39 -4.00
N GLN A 379 12.42 -13.70 -4.05
CA GLN A 379 11.42 -14.38 -3.22
C GLN A 379 11.71 -14.20 -1.74
N SER A 380 12.96 -14.38 -1.31
CA SER A 380 13.38 -14.18 0.08
C SER A 380 13.14 -12.74 0.54
N LEU A 381 13.41 -11.75 -0.32
CA LEU A 381 13.17 -10.34 -0.02
C LEU A 381 11.68 -10.03 0.11
N VAL A 382 10.85 -10.55 -0.80
CA VAL A 382 9.38 -10.41 -0.72
C VAL A 382 8.86 -11.07 0.56
N CYS A 383 9.31 -12.29 0.90
CA CYS A 383 8.91 -12.99 2.12
C CYS A 383 9.28 -12.20 3.39
N LEU A 384 10.45 -11.56 3.43
CA LEU A 384 10.88 -10.73 4.55
C LEU A 384 9.90 -9.58 4.82
N PHE A 385 9.54 -8.81 3.78
CA PHE A 385 8.62 -7.69 3.94
C PHE A 385 7.17 -8.14 4.14
N GLU A 386 6.78 -9.27 3.55
CA GLU A 386 5.45 -9.84 3.75
C GLU A 386 5.24 -10.31 5.20
N ILE A 387 6.24 -10.95 5.80
CA ILE A 387 6.16 -11.37 7.21
C ILE A 387 6.23 -10.16 8.17
N GLU A 388 7.02 -9.13 7.82
CA GLU A 388 7.06 -7.88 8.58
C GLU A 388 5.69 -7.19 8.60
N LYS A 389 5.04 -7.06 7.41
CA LYS A 389 3.70 -6.49 7.29
C LYS A 389 2.66 -7.33 8.02
N ALA A 390 2.75 -8.66 7.94
CA ALA A 390 1.83 -9.55 8.63
C ALA A 390 1.91 -9.43 10.17
N PHE A 391 3.09 -9.25 10.75
CA PHE A 391 3.23 -8.97 12.19
C PHE A 391 2.69 -7.59 12.56
N TYR A 392 2.86 -6.57 11.72
CA TYR A 392 2.21 -5.27 11.91
C TYR A 392 0.68 -5.42 11.90
N GLU A 393 0.15 -6.18 10.96
CA GLU A 393 -1.29 -6.45 10.85
C GLU A 393 -1.83 -7.22 12.07
N VAL A 394 -1.06 -8.17 12.64
CA VAL A 394 -1.44 -8.84 13.91
C VAL A 394 -1.70 -7.82 15.01
N ASP A 395 -0.79 -6.85 15.16
CA ASP A 395 -0.94 -5.81 16.15
C ASP A 395 -2.16 -4.94 15.90
N TYR A 396 -2.36 -4.55 14.65
CA TYR A 396 -3.51 -3.76 14.25
C TYR A 396 -4.83 -4.50 14.51
N GLU A 397 -4.94 -5.78 14.10
CA GLU A 397 -6.18 -6.55 14.24
C GLU A 397 -6.51 -6.86 15.69
N ILE A 398 -5.54 -7.22 16.51
CA ILE A 398 -5.76 -7.46 17.95
C ILE A 398 -6.34 -6.23 18.64
N ASN A 399 -5.88 -5.04 18.26
CA ASN A 399 -6.32 -3.80 18.89
C ASN A 399 -7.65 -3.26 18.33
N ASN A 400 -7.99 -3.55 17.07
CA ASN A 400 -9.12 -2.94 16.39
C ASN A 400 -10.20 -3.92 15.97
N ARG A 401 -9.83 -5.13 15.52
CA ARG A 401 -10.75 -6.14 14.95
C ARG A 401 -10.27 -7.56 15.27
N PRO A 402 -10.35 -8.04 16.53
CA PRO A 402 -9.80 -9.33 16.94
C PRO A 402 -10.29 -10.53 16.12
N ASP A 403 -11.50 -10.45 15.57
CA ASP A 403 -12.07 -11.48 14.68
C ASP A 403 -11.30 -11.64 13.36
N TRP A 404 -10.58 -10.60 12.93
CA TRP A 404 -9.77 -10.58 11.71
C TRP A 404 -8.33 -11.06 11.94
N ALA A 405 -7.91 -11.26 13.19
CA ALA A 405 -6.56 -11.69 13.53
C ALA A 405 -6.12 -13.01 12.85
N ALA A 406 -7.09 -13.88 12.51
CA ALA A 406 -6.80 -15.10 11.76
C ALA A 406 -6.17 -14.85 10.37
N ILE A 407 -6.37 -13.67 9.76
CA ILE A 407 -5.83 -13.35 8.43
C ILE A 407 -4.31 -13.20 8.48
N PRO A 408 -3.76 -12.23 9.26
CA PRO A 408 -2.32 -12.10 9.34
C PRO A 408 -1.63 -13.32 9.95
N LEU A 409 -2.26 -14.02 10.92
CA LEU A 409 -1.72 -15.23 11.50
C LEU A 409 -1.57 -16.36 10.46
N SER A 410 -2.59 -16.58 9.60
CA SER A 410 -2.47 -17.50 8.46
C SER A 410 -1.36 -17.06 7.50
N GLY A 411 -1.26 -15.76 7.21
CA GLY A 411 -0.22 -15.22 6.33
C GLY A 411 1.19 -15.48 6.84
N ILE A 412 1.44 -15.28 8.14
CA ILE A 412 2.74 -15.59 8.76
C ILE A 412 3.10 -17.06 8.54
N LEU A 413 2.19 -17.99 8.84
CA LEU A 413 2.45 -19.43 8.69
C LEU A 413 2.72 -19.80 7.23
N GLN A 414 1.95 -19.27 6.27
CA GLN A 414 2.16 -19.50 4.84
C GLN A 414 3.53 -18.97 4.36
N VAL A 415 3.96 -17.81 4.87
CA VAL A 415 5.30 -17.29 4.54
C VAL A 415 6.38 -18.18 5.12
N LEU A 416 6.23 -18.64 6.36
CA LEU A 416 7.18 -19.56 6.99
C LEU A 416 7.27 -20.91 6.28
N GLU A 417 6.17 -21.46 5.77
CA GLU A 417 6.14 -22.67 4.96
C GLU A 417 6.92 -22.48 3.65
N ARG A 418 6.66 -21.39 2.92
CA ARG A 418 7.40 -21.06 1.68
C ARG A 418 8.88 -20.84 1.95
N TRP A 419 9.20 -20.21 3.06
CA TRP A 419 10.60 -19.94 3.45
C TRP A 419 11.35 -21.21 3.87
N GLY A 420 10.66 -22.19 4.49
CA GLY A 420 11.23 -23.46 4.94
C GLY A 420 11.19 -24.57 3.89
N GLY A 421 10.23 -24.55 2.97
CA GLY A 421 9.96 -25.64 2.03
C GLY A 421 11.01 -25.81 0.90
N ASP A 422 11.75 -24.78 0.56
CA ASP A 422 12.84 -24.85 -0.42
C ASP A 422 14.16 -25.41 0.16
N ARG A 423 14.14 -25.90 1.40
CA ARG A 423 15.33 -26.35 2.15
C ARG A 423 15.35 -27.84 2.51
N THR A 424 14.36 -28.62 2.05
CA THR A 424 14.33 -30.10 2.15
C THR A 424 14.52 -30.71 0.77
#